data_f6d5fc3a6cb6ccfd3a01557c2839b881
#
_entry.id   f6d5fc3a6cb6ccfd3a01557c2839b881
#
_cell.length_a   1.000
_cell.length_b   1.000
_cell.length_c   1.000
_cell.angle_alpha   90.00
_cell.angle_beta   90.00
_cell.angle_gamma   90.00
#
_symmetry.space_group_name_H-M   'P 1'
#
loop_
_entity.id
_entity.type
_entity.pdbx_description
1 polymer ?
#
loop_
_entity_poly.entity_id
_entity_poly.type
_entity_poly.pdbx_seq_one_letter_code
_entity_poly.pdbx_strand_id
1 'polypeptide(L)'
;MSKNGFSYYKAETDRFQDIKIKRLKKKYGCDGYAVYQYALNEIYRVEGAYIRWTEDQLFDCADYWDMNEARVKEIIGYCAEVCLFDPVMWKTQCILTSRAIQSRYLDICKISKKKSYIPLEILLVEPEQPMREPVAMPLFEGGAGAAEHDTPNQATLAEQKFRSTPETFQNTQESSGNIPEKTDKEKKIKEKQNKENSSS
;
A
#
# COMPACT_ATOMS: atom_id res chain seq x y z
N MET A 1 1.08 29.52 7.51
CA MET A 1 0.17 28.40 7.80
C MET A 1 0.99 27.24 8.35
N SER A 2 0.58 26.68 9.50
CA SER A 2 1.23 25.50 10.07
C SER A 2 0.97 24.31 9.16
N LYS A 3 2.01 23.67 8.62
CA LYS A 3 1.87 22.45 7.81
C LYS A 3 1.54 21.27 8.73
N ASN A 4 0.37 20.64 8.54
CA ASN A 4 -0.02 19.45 9.30
C ASN A 4 0.75 18.20 8.84
N GLY A 5 1.29 18.23 7.65
CA GLY A 5 2.00 17.12 7.02
C GLY A 5 3.42 16.87 7.54
N PHE A 6 4.11 15.97 6.84
CA PHE A 6 5.43 15.46 7.20
C PHE A 6 6.46 15.75 6.12
N SER A 7 7.73 15.89 6.51
CA SER A 7 8.87 16.02 5.59
C SER A 7 9.25 14.65 4.98
N TYR A 8 8.90 13.56 5.63
CA TYR A 8 9.14 12.18 5.16
C TYR A 8 8.11 11.23 5.76
N TYR A 9 7.87 10.11 5.10
CA TYR A 9 7.04 9.01 5.59
C TYR A 9 7.67 7.66 5.25
N LYS A 10 7.30 6.62 5.99
CA LYS A 10 7.78 5.25 5.73
C LYS A 10 7.08 4.66 4.52
N ALA A 11 7.87 4.10 3.61
CA ALA A 11 7.38 3.33 2.48
C ALA A 11 7.63 1.83 2.74
N GLU A 12 6.62 1.02 2.49
CA GLU A 12 6.71 -0.44 2.59
C GLU A 12 7.53 -0.99 1.41
N THR A 13 8.44 -1.92 1.68
CA THR A 13 9.32 -2.51 0.66
C THR A 13 8.58 -3.51 -0.23
N ASP A 14 7.50 -4.10 0.26
CA ASP A 14 6.65 -5.07 -0.45
C ASP A 14 5.51 -4.41 -1.24
N ARG A 15 5.48 -3.07 -1.31
CA ARG A 15 4.46 -2.29 -2.04
C ARG A 15 4.18 -2.82 -3.45
N PHE A 16 5.20 -3.26 -4.17
CA PHE A 16 5.05 -3.80 -5.52
C PHE A 16 4.39 -5.19 -5.55
N GLN A 17 4.22 -5.84 -4.41
CA GLN A 17 3.48 -7.10 -4.29
C GLN A 17 1.97 -6.86 -4.12
N ASP A 18 1.56 -5.66 -3.74
CA ASP A 18 0.14 -5.30 -3.62
C ASP A 18 -0.59 -5.49 -4.95
N ILE A 19 -1.66 -6.28 -4.91
CA ILE A 19 -2.49 -6.57 -6.10
C ILE A 19 -3.11 -5.30 -6.71
N LYS A 20 -3.40 -4.29 -5.90
CA LYS A 20 -3.95 -3.02 -6.36
C LYS A 20 -2.93 -2.25 -7.19
N ILE A 21 -1.68 -2.20 -6.73
CA ILE A 21 -0.55 -1.62 -7.47
C ILE A 21 -0.28 -2.40 -8.75
N LYS A 22 -0.32 -3.73 -8.71
CA LYS A 22 -0.16 -4.57 -9.91
C LYS A 22 -1.25 -4.30 -10.94
N ARG A 23 -2.51 -4.13 -10.52
CA ARG A 23 -3.64 -3.78 -11.39
C ARG A 23 -3.46 -2.38 -12.00
N LEU A 24 -3.08 -1.39 -11.19
CA LEU A 24 -2.81 -0.04 -11.64
C LEU A 24 -1.70 -0.03 -12.70
N LYS A 25 -0.57 -0.68 -12.43
CA LYS A 25 0.53 -0.81 -13.38
C LYS A 25 0.13 -1.56 -14.65
N LYS A 26 -0.70 -2.59 -14.55
CA LYS A 26 -1.18 -3.34 -15.73
C LYS A 26 -2.02 -2.44 -16.66
N LYS A 27 -2.86 -1.55 -16.11
CA LYS A 27 -3.76 -0.69 -16.90
C LYS A 27 -3.06 0.55 -17.44
N TYR A 28 -2.20 1.20 -16.65
CA TYR A 28 -1.64 2.51 -16.96
C TYR A 28 -0.11 2.56 -17.05
N GLY A 29 0.57 1.43 -16.89
CA GLY A 29 2.04 1.39 -16.95
C GLY A 29 2.70 2.16 -15.82
N CYS A 30 3.83 2.82 -16.15
CA CYS A 30 4.57 3.64 -15.20
C CYS A 30 3.81 4.90 -14.80
N ASP A 31 3.01 5.48 -15.72
CA ASP A 31 2.19 6.67 -15.49
C ASP A 31 1.26 6.47 -14.29
N GLY A 32 0.59 5.30 -14.25
CA GLY A 32 -0.32 4.96 -13.15
C GLY A 32 0.37 5.00 -11.80
N TYR A 33 1.56 4.41 -11.71
CA TYR A 33 2.32 4.42 -10.47
C TYR A 33 2.88 5.80 -10.13
N ALA A 34 3.34 6.56 -11.13
CA ALA A 34 3.86 7.91 -10.96
C ALA A 34 2.79 8.85 -10.38
N VAL A 35 1.60 8.87 -10.97
CA VAL A 35 0.47 9.67 -10.48
C VAL A 35 0.03 9.25 -9.09
N TYR A 36 -0.11 7.95 -8.82
CA TYR A 36 -0.43 7.45 -7.49
C TYR A 36 0.61 7.87 -6.44
N GLN A 37 1.89 7.74 -6.75
CA GLN A 37 2.98 8.09 -5.84
C GLN A 37 3.04 9.60 -5.60
N TYR A 38 2.79 10.42 -6.63
CA TYR A 38 2.67 11.88 -6.50
C TYR A 38 1.53 12.25 -5.55
N ALA A 39 0.33 11.72 -5.77
CA ALA A 39 -0.82 11.98 -4.92
C ALA A 39 -0.57 11.55 -3.46
N LEU A 40 0.06 10.39 -3.25
CA LEU A 40 0.42 9.90 -1.92
C LEU A 40 1.43 10.83 -1.21
N ASN A 41 2.43 11.35 -1.95
CA ASN A 41 3.38 12.31 -1.42
C ASN A 41 2.67 13.62 -1.01
N GLU A 42 1.76 14.13 -1.84
CA GLU A 42 1.00 15.34 -1.54
C GLU A 42 0.11 15.17 -0.30
N ILE A 43 -0.53 14.02 -0.14
CA ILE A 43 -1.30 13.70 1.07
C ILE A 43 -0.43 13.85 2.32
N TYR A 44 0.73 13.18 2.35
CA TYR A 44 1.60 13.22 3.51
C TYR A 44 2.30 14.57 3.69
N ARG A 45 2.59 15.30 2.62
CA ARG A 45 3.25 16.59 2.64
C ARG A 45 2.35 17.71 3.19
N VAL A 46 1.05 17.68 2.85
CA VAL A 46 0.13 18.79 3.14
C VAL A 46 -0.61 18.56 4.45
N GLU A 47 -1.49 17.55 4.51
CA GLU A 47 -2.36 17.29 5.67
C GLU A 47 -1.93 16.04 6.46
N GLY A 48 -1.24 15.11 5.82
CA GLY A 48 -0.74 13.88 6.42
C GLY A 48 -1.69 12.69 6.32
N ALA A 49 -2.99 12.88 6.46
CA ALA A 49 -3.99 11.79 6.45
C ALA A 49 -4.90 11.80 5.23
N TYR A 50 -5.02 12.91 4.55
CA TYR A 50 -5.90 13.12 3.40
C TYR A 50 -5.45 14.33 2.60
N ILE A 51 -6.00 14.52 1.41
CA ILE A 51 -5.92 15.78 0.65
C ILE A 51 -7.21 15.97 -0.14
N ARG A 52 -7.70 17.20 -0.24
CA ARG A 52 -8.73 17.55 -1.20
C ARG A 52 -8.06 17.74 -2.55
N TRP A 53 -8.44 16.90 -3.51
CA TRP A 53 -7.87 16.95 -4.87
C TRP A 53 -8.62 17.99 -5.69
N THR A 54 -8.04 19.18 -5.76
CA THR A 54 -8.57 20.32 -6.52
C THR A 54 -8.03 20.31 -7.96
N GLU A 55 -8.52 21.25 -8.76
CA GLU A 55 -8.00 21.46 -10.12
C GLU A 55 -6.54 21.92 -10.10
N ASP A 56 -6.11 22.67 -9.07
CA ASP A 56 -4.71 23.07 -8.92
C ASP A 56 -3.80 21.84 -8.69
N GLN A 57 -4.18 20.90 -7.82
CA GLN A 57 -3.41 19.66 -7.66
C GLN A 57 -3.42 18.78 -8.92
N LEU A 58 -4.52 18.82 -9.66
CA LEU A 58 -4.62 18.11 -10.94
C LEU A 58 -3.64 18.72 -11.95
N PHE A 59 -3.64 20.05 -12.09
CA PHE A 59 -2.72 20.78 -12.93
C PHE A 59 -1.26 20.54 -12.53
N ASP A 60 -0.91 20.72 -11.25
CA ASP A 60 0.46 20.52 -10.74
C ASP A 60 0.97 19.09 -11.01
N CYS A 61 0.12 18.07 -10.83
CA CYS A 61 0.48 16.70 -11.12
C CYS A 61 0.68 16.45 -12.63
N ALA A 62 -0.18 17.02 -13.46
CA ALA A 62 -0.11 16.89 -14.90
C ALA A 62 1.14 17.59 -15.47
N ASP A 63 1.42 18.80 -15.01
CA ASP A 63 2.61 19.59 -15.40
C ASP A 63 3.91 18.88 -14.95
N TYR A 64 3.96 18.40 -13.72
CA TYR A 64 5.14 17.72 -13.19
C TYR A 64 5.55 16.47 -13.98
N TRP A 65 4.56 15.72 -14.47
CA TRP A 65 4.78 14.47 -15.21
C TRP A 65 4.66 14.60 -16.72
N ASP A 66 4.48 15.82 -17.24
CA ASP A 66 4.22 16.10 -18.67
C ASP A 66 3.07 15.22 -19.23
N MET A 67 1.96 15.21 -18.49
CA MET A 67 0.76 14.43 -18.79
C MET A 67 -0.43 15.34 -19.04
N ASN A 68 -1.41 14.83 -19.79
CA ASN A 68 -2.70 15.51 -19.92
C ASN A 68 -3.51 15.36 -18.61
N GLU A 69 -4.15 16.43 -18.15
CA GLU A 69 -5.00 16.45 -16.94
C GLU A 69 -6.12 15.38 -16.98
N ALA A 70 -6.73 15.18 -18.15
CA ALA A 70 -7.75 14.14 -18.31
C ALA A 70 -7.18 12.75 -18.02
N ARG A 71 -5.94 12.49 -18.41
CA ARG A 71 -5.21 11.25 -18.14
C ARG A 71 -4.95 11.09 -16.63
N VAL A 72 -4.47 12.15 -15.97
CA VAL A 72 -4.24 12.14 -14.50
C VAL A 72 -5.56 11.88 -13.77
N LYS A 73 -6.64 12.55 -14.15
CA LYS A 73 -7.98 12.37 -13.55
C LYS A 73 -8.50 10.94 -13.71
N GLU A 74 -8.31 10.34 -14.89
CA GLU A 74 -8.66 8.93 -15.15
C GLU A 74 -7.87 7.98 -14.24
N ILE A 75 -6.57 8.19 -14.09
CA ILE A 75 -5.70 7.38 -13.23
C ILE A 75 -6.11 7.48 -11.77
N ILE A 76 -6.37 8.70 -11.27
CA ILE A 76 -6.84 8.91 -9.88
C ILE A 76 -8.19 8.22 -9.66
N GLY A 77 -9.12 8.34 -10.61
CA GLY A 77 -10.40 7.63 -10.57
C GLY A 77 -10.23 6.12 -10.47
N TYR A 78 -9.31 5.56 -11.24
CA TYR A 78 -9.00 4.13 -11.18
C TYR A 78 -8.30 3.73 -9.87
N CYS A 79 -7.47 4.58 -9.30
CA CYS A 79 -6.90 4.33 -7.97
C CYS A 79 -8.00 4.18 -6.91
N ALA A 80 -9.09 4.95 -7.01
CA ALA A 80 -10.25 4.77 -6.15
C ALA A 80 -11.04 3.47 -6.47
N GLU A 81 -11.20 3.10 -7.75
CA GLU A 81 -11.84 1.83 -8.14
C GLU A 81 -11.14 0.61 -7.56
N VAL A 82 -9.80 0.60 -7.58
CA VAL A 82 -9.02 -0.52 -7.01
C VAL A 82 -8.78 -0.38 -5.51
N CYS A 83 -9.44 0.57 -4.85
CA CYS A 83 -9.34 0.84 -3.40
C CYS A 83 -7.91 1.15 -2.90
N LEU A 84 -7.09 1.82 -3.71
CA LEU A 84 -5.88 2.51 -3.24
C LEU A 84 -6.25 3.79 -2.49
N PHE A 85 -7.28 4.49 -2.97
CA PHE A 85 -8.00 5.53 -2.25
C PHE A 85 -9.44 5.08 -1.96
N ASP A 86 -10.07 5.70 -0.99
CA ASP A 86 -11.47 5.40 -0.66
C ASP A 86 -12.40 5.91 -1.77
N PRO A 87 -13.22 5.02 -2.38
CA PRO A 87 -14.06 5.40 -3.52
C PRO A 87 -15.22 6.31 -3.13
N VAL A 88 -15.70 6.27 -1.89
CA VAL A 88 -16.78 7.11 -1.41
C VAL A 88 -16.27 8.53 -1.22
N MET A 89 -15.15 8.70 -0.50
CA MET A 89 -14.52 10.00 -0.29
C MET A 89 -14.13 10.67 -1.61
N TRP A 90 -13.62 9.89 -2.56
CA TRP A 90 -13.31 10.40 -3.90
C TRP A 90 -14.56 10.90 -4.62
N LYS A 91 -15.62 10.08 -4.70
CA LYS A 91 -16.82 10.41 -5.48
C LYS A 91 -17.66 11.54 -4.88
N THR A 92 -17.71 11.63 -3.55
CA THR A 92 -18.60 12.60 -2.89
C THR A 92 -17.94 13.93 -2.58
N GLN A 93 -16.63 13.94 -2.32
CA GLN A 93 -15.94 15.10 -1.80
C GLN A 93 -14.62 15.43 -2.54
N CYS A 94 -14.22 14.66 -3.54
CA CYS A 94 -12.92 14.76 -4.20
C CYS A 94 -11.76 14.70 -3.19
N ILE A 95 -11.89 13.87 -2.14
CA ILE A 95 -10.87 13.68 -1.13
C ILE A 95 -10.11 12.38 -1.41
N LEU A 96 -8.79 12.48 -1.46
CA LEU A 96 -7.89 11.33 -1.52
C LEU A 96 -7.46 10.95 -0.11
N THR A 97 -7.89 9.81 0.34
CA THR A 97 -7.54 9.16 1.61
C THR A 97 -7.80 7.68 1.52
N SER A 98 -7.35 6.90 2.48
CA SER A 98 -7.77 5.51 2.68
C SER A 98 -7.49 5.10 4.11
N ARG A 99 -8.09 4.00 4.57
CA ARG A 99 -7.85 3.46 5.92
C ARG A 99 -6.35 3.23 6.17
N ALA A 100 -5.62 2.67 5.19
CA ALA A 100 -4.18 2.44 5.29
C ALA A 100 -3.37 3.75 5.39
N ILE A 101 -3.76 4.81 4.67
CA ILE A 101 -3.13 6.13 4.74
C ILE A 101 -3.33 6.73 6.13
N GLN A 102 -4.55 6.70 6.64
CA GLN A 102 -4.88 7.25 7.96
C GLN A 102 -4.19 6.48 9.09
N SER A 103 -4.17 5.15 9.03
CA SER A 103 -3.45 4.30 9.99
C SER A 103 -1.98 4.66 10.05
N ARG A 104 -1.32 4.73 8.89
CA ARG A 104 0.10 5.11 8.79
C ARG A 104 0.35 6.54 9.31
N TYR A 105 -0.55 7.47 9.04
CA TYR A 105 -0.49 8.82 9.59
C TYR A 105 -0.51 8.82 11.13
N LEU A 106 -1.42 8.06 11.75
CA LEU A 106 -1.53 7.95 13.20
C LEU A 106 -0.28 7.33 13.81
N ASP A 107 0.29 6.30 13.17
CA ASP A 107 1.54 5.67 13.61
C ASP A 107 2.73 6.65 13.57
N ILE A 108 2.84 7.45 12.51
CA ILE A 108 3.88 8.49 12.41
C ILE A 108 3.69 9.54 13.51
N CYS A 109 2.46 9.96 13.77
CA CYS A 109 2.16 10.93 14.84
C CYS A 109 2.52 10.35 16.21
N LYS A 110 2.20 9.08 16.50
CA LYS A 110 2.60 8.41 17.74
C LYS A 110 4.12 8.43 17.94
N ILE A 111 4.87 7.99 16.92
CA ILE A 111 6.34 7.90 16.98
C ILE A 111 6.98 9.28 17.14
N SER A 112 6.49 10.28 16.39
CA SER A 112 7.02 11.65 16.41
C SER A 112 6.47 12.52 17.56
N LYS A 113 5.60 11.96 18.42
CA LYS A 113 4.90 12.68 19.49
C LYS A 113 4.16 13.94 18.99
N LYS A 114 3.72 13.91 17.74
CA LYS A 114 2.94 14.97 17.11
C LYS A 114 1.45 14.72 17.38
N LYS A 115 0.71 15.78 17.70
CA LYS A 115 -0.74 15.69 17.85
C LYS A 115 -1.37 15.32 16.50
N SER A 116 -2.15 14.25 16.47
CA SER A 116 -2.88 13.82 15.28
C SER A 116 -4.24 14.54 15.21
N TYR A 117 -4.64 14.84 13.97
CA TYR A 117 -5.97 15.39 13.71
C TYR A 117 -6.50 14.85 12.37
N ILE A 118 -7.66 14.20 12.41
CA ILE A 118 -8.41 13.77 11.23
C ILE A 118 -9.86 14.23 11.47
N PRO A 119 -10.46 15.02 10.56
CA PRO A 119 -11.86 15.41 10.67
C PRO A 119 -12.79 14.18 10.72
N LEU A 120 -13.83 14.23 11.56
CA LEU A 120 -14.72 13.09 11.76
C LEU A 120 -15.45 12.66 10.49
N GLU A 121 -15.74 13.61 9.60
CA GLU A 121 -16.46 13.37 8.34
C GLU A 121 -15.67 12.49 7.36
N ILE A 122 -14.34 12.43 7.52
CA ILE A 122 -13.45 11.67 6.64
C ILE A 122 -12.72 10.56 7.38
N LEU A 123 -13.02 10.35 8.66
CA LEU A 123 -12.39 9.33 9.49
C LEU A 123 -12.82 7.93 9.04
N LEU A 124 -11.84 7.12 8.62
CA LEU A 124 -12.03 5.73 8.15
C LEU A 124 -11.49 4.68 9.12
N VAL A 125 -10.61 5.10 10.06
CA VAL A 125 -10.04 4.23 11.08
C VAL A 125 -10.88 4.32 12.35
N GLU A 126 -11.15 3.19 12.97
CA GLU A 126 -11.78 3.19 14.29
C GLU A 126 -10.79 3.76 15.30
N PRO A 127 -11.22 4.68 16.20
CA PRO A 127 -10.36 5.10 17.29
C PRO A 127 -9.96 3.87 18.09
N GLU A 128 -8.64 3.68 18.32
CA GLU A 128 -8.19 2.62 19.22
C GLU A 128 -8.96 2.74 20.53
N GLN A 129 -9.79 1.76 20.84
CA GLN A 129 -10.37 1.67 22.17
C GLN A 129 -9.20 1.56 23.13
N PRO A 130 -9.13 2.38 24.19
CA PRO A 130 -8.11 2.19 25.21
C PRO A 130 -8.17 0.73 25.63
N MET A 131 -7.04 0.01 25.56
CA MET A 131 -6.96 -1.37 25.99
C MET A 131 -7.63 -1.43 27.36
N ARG A 132 -8.73 -2.17 27.48
CA ARG A 132 -9.33 -2.46 28.77
C ARG A 132 -8.21 -3.09 29.57
N GLU A 133 -7.81 -2.42 30.64
CA GLU A 133 -6.90 -3.03 31.60
C GLU A 133 -7.41 -4.43 31.89
N PRO A 134 -6.55 -5.45 31.91
CA PRO A 134 -6.98 -6.79 32.23
C PRO A 134 -7.67 -6.71 33.59
N VAL A 135 -8.97 -6.96 33.61
CA VAL A 135 -9.74 -7.03 34.85
C VAL A 135 -9.05 -8.15 35.65
N ALA A 136 -8.36 -7.74 36.72
CA ALA A 136 -7.76 -8.71 37.63
C ALA A 136 -8.89 -9.62 38.10
N MET A 137 -8.89 -10.86 37.66
CA MET A 137 -9.80 -11.85 38.19
C MET A 137 -9.55 -11.95 39.71
N PRO A 138 -10.57 -11.82 40.56
CA PRO A 138 -10.38 -11.99 41.97
C PRO A 138 -9.82 -13.39 42.20
N LEU A 139 -8.66 -13.45 42.84
CA LEU A 139 -8.04 -14.71 43.30
C LEU A 139 -9.06 -15.40 44.18
N PHE A 140 -9.51 -16.59 43.78
CA PHE A 140 -10.48 -17.37 44.51
C PHE A 140 -9.86 -17.74 45.90
N GLU A 141 -10.30 -17.08 46.95
CA GLU A 141 -9.95 -17.49 48.31
C GLU A 141 -10.57 -18.85 48.59
N GLY A 142 -9.72 -19.83 48.80
CA GLY A 142 -10.10 -21.21 49.07
C GLY A 142 -10.89 -21.37 50.37
N GLY A 143 -12.10 -21.86 50.24
CA GLY A 143 -12.85 -22.45 51.34
C GLY A 143 -12.67 -23.98 51.31
N ALA A 144 -12.08 -24.52 52.37
CA ALA A 144 -11.93 -25.95 52.61
C ALA A 144 -13.28 -26.63 52.78
N GLY A 145 -13.49 -27.76 52.10
CA GLY A 145 -14.61 -28.64 52.29
C GLY A 145 -14.38 -29.98 51.58
N ALA A 146 -14.01 -30.99 52.37
CA ALA A 146 -13.81 -32.36 51.95
C ALA A 146 -15.09 -33.05 51.52
N ALA A 147 -15.04 -33.93 50.52
CA ALA A 147 -15.60 -35.28 50.47
C ALA A 147 -15.47 -35.89 49.06
N GLU A 148 -14.71 -36.86 48.98
CA GLU A 148 -14.77 -38.22 48.38
C GLU A 148 -15.76 -38.49 47.23
N HIS A 149 -15.21 -39.22 46.29
CA HIS A 149 -15.68 -40.39 45.53
C HIS A 149 -15.85 -40.23 44.01
N ASP A 150 -15.05 -41.07 43.39
CA ASP A 150 -15.22 -41.90 42.18
C ASP A 150 -14.78 -41.36 40.81
N THR A 151 -13.70 -42.01 40.38
CA THR A 151 -13.31 -42.28 38.97
C THR A 151 -14.16 -43.44 38.39
N PRO A 152 -14.13 -43.81 37.11
CA PRO A 152 -13.35 -43.32 35.96
C PRO A 152 -14.18 -43.18 34.65
N ASN A 153 -13.72 -42.52 33.62
CA ASN A 153 -13.53 -43.19 32.34
C ASN A 153 -12.86 -42.32 31.27
N GLN A 154 -12.03 -42.97 30.57
CA GLN A 154 -11.23 -42.71 29.42
C GLN A 154 -12.04 -42.13 28.24
N ALA A 155 -11.42 -41.21 27.47
CA ALA A 155 -11.24 -41.35 26.01
C ALA A 155 -10.46 -40.16 25.43
N THR A 156 -9.20 -40.44 25.10
CA THR A 156 -8.55 -40.23 23.80
C THR A 156 -8.51 -38.80 23.23
N LEU A 157 -7.45 -38.11 23.43
CA LEU A 157 -6.24 -38.04 22.57
C LEU A 157 -6.53 -37.85 21.09
N ALA A 158 -6.31 -36.65 20.61
CA ALA A 158 -5.83 -36.43 19.24
C ALA A 158 -4.86 -35.24 19.22
N GLU A 159 -3.60 -35.54 19.54
CA GLU A 159 -2.46 -34.71 19.12
C GLU A 159 -2.36 -34.76 17.61
N GLN A 160 -2.65 -33.68 16.92
CA GLN A 160 -2.17 -33.50 15.57
C GLN A 160 -0.86 -32.71 15.60
N LYS A 161 0.22 -33.46 15.59
CA LYS A 161 1.56 -33.00 15.24
C LYS A 161 1.55 -32.49 13.81
N PHE A 162 1.73 -31.20 13.64
CA PHE A 162 2.08 -30.62 12.36
C PHE A 162 3.57 -30.91 12.11
N ARG A 163 3.84 -31.89 11.27
CA ARG A 163 5.18 -32.19 10.77
C ARG A 163 5.55 -31.14 9.71
N SER A 164 6.50 -30.30 10.06
CA SER A 164 7.28 -29.53 9.10
C SER A 164 8.26 -30.47 8.38
N THR A 165 8.06 -30.66 7.09
CA THR A 165 9.06 -31.25 6.19
C THR A 165 9.89 -30.11 5.57
N PRO A 166 11.22 -30.20 5.61
CA PRO A 166 12.08 -29.28 4.88
C PRO A 166 12.19 -29.76 3.42
N GLU A 167 11.65 -29.00 2.49
CA GLU A 167 11.93 -29.22 1.08
C GLU A 167 13.31 -28.67 0.74
N THR A 168 14.16 -29.59 0.38
CA THR A 168 15.51 -29.45 -0.16
C THR A 168 15.42 -28.75 -1.51
N PHE A 169 15.90 -27.52 -1.61
CA PHE A 169 16.14 -26.86 -2.88
C PHE A 169 17.37 -27.50 -3.55
N GLN A 170 17.14 -28.35 -4.52
CA GLN A 170 18.18 -28.79 -5.44
C GLN A 170 18.49 -27.67 -6.43
N ASN A 171 19.73 -27.22 -6.36
CA ASN A 171 20.37 -26.28 -7.25
C ASN A 171 20.61 -26.96 -8.60
N THR A 172 19.82 -26.63 -9.61
CA THR A 172 20.10 -27.02 -11.01
C THR A 172 20.76 -25.82 -11.70
N GLN A 173 22.05 -25.88 -11.83
CA GLN A 173 22.83 -25.13 -12.82
C GLN A 173 22.53 -25.71 -14.21
N GLU A 174 21.93 -24.91 -15.06
CA GLU A 174 22.03 -25.06 -16.51
C GLU A 174 21.99 -23.68 -17.14
N SER A 175 23.16 -23.33 -17.63
CA SER A 175 23.50 -23.28 -19.05
C SER A 175 23.15 -21.96 -19.74
N SER A 176 24.19 -21.17 -19.85
CA SER A 176 24.48 -20.15 -20.87
C SER A 176 23.72 -20.42 -22.18
N GLY A 177 22.76 -19.55 -22.51
CA GLY A 177 22.02 -19.53 -23.77
C GLY A 177 22.03 -18.13 -24.38
N ASN A 178 22.93 -17.95 -25.33
CA ASN A 178 22.97 -17.03 -26.48
C ASN A 178 21.96 -15.84 -26.51
N ILE A 179 22.53 -14.64 -26.43
CA ILE A 179 21.93 -13.39 -26.91
C ILE A 179 21.89 -13.45 -28.43
N PRO A 180 20.76 -13.33 -29.11
CA PRO A 180 20.73 -13.26 -30.56
C PRO A 180 21.30 -11.92 -31.04
N GLU A 181 22.31 -12.00 -31.86
CA GLU A 181 22.95 -10.93 -32.60
C GLU A 181 21.90 -10.20 -33.47
N LYS A 182 21.80 -8.88 -33.32
CA LYS A 182 20.92 -8.04 -34.12
C LYS A 182 21.37 -8.12 -35.58
N THR A 183 20.45 -8.56 -36.40
CA THR A 183 20.67 -8.75 -37.84
C THR A 183 20.97 -7.44 -38.57
N ASP A 184 21.89 -7.50 -39.54
CA ASP A 184 22.38 -6.42 -40.42
C ASP A 184 21.31 -5.58 -41.16
N LYS A 185 20.05 -5.95 -41.08
CA LYS A 185 18.94 -5.21 -41.68
C LYS A 185 18.57 -3.92 -40.93
N GLU A 186 18.74 -3.87 -39.63
CA GLU A 186 18.42 -2.66 -38.83
C GLU A 186 19.46 -1.53 -39.00
N LYS A 187 20.71 -1.89 -39.30
CA LYS A 187 21.77 -0.88 -39.55
C LYS A 187 21.55 -0.13 -40.88
N LYS A 188 21.03 -0.81 -41.90
CA LYS A 188 20.81 -0.18 -43.22
C LYS A 188 19.61 0.80 -43.25
N ILE A 189 18.66 0.64 -42.35
CA ILE A 189 17.49 1.57 -42.28
C ILE A 189 17.88 2.89 -41.63
N LYS A 190 18.75 2.86 -40.60
CA LYS A 190 19.23 4.10 -39.95
C LYS A 190 20.19 4.91 -40.80
N GLU A 191 20.96 4.30 -41.65
CA GLU A 191 21.86 5.03 -42.60
C GLU A 191 21.11 5.71 -43.72
N LYS A 192 19.95 5.15 -44.17
CA LYS A 192 19.13 5.83 -45.21
C LYS A 192 18.39 7.07 -44.68
N GLN A 193 17.90 7.03 -43.44
CA GLN A 193 17.21 8.18 -42.83
C GLN A 193 18.14 9.35 -42.51
N ASN A 194 19.42 9.08 -42.21
CA ASN A 194 20.41 10.16 -41.97
C ASN A 194 20.92 10.86 -43.27
N LYS A 195 20.79 10.23 -44.44
CA LYS A 195 21.18 10.85 -45.71
C LYS A 195 20.08 11.73 -46.32
N GLU A 196 18.84 11.48 -46.00
CA GLU A 196 17.73 12.33 -46.49
C GLU A 196 17.58 13.64 -45.69
N ASN A 197 17.97 13.68 -44.41
CA ASN A 197 17.92 14.88 -43.57
C ASN A 197 19.13 15.83 -43.73
N SER A 198 20.10 15.49 -44.57
CA SER A 198 21.34 16.28 -44.77
C SER A 198 21.36 17.02 -46.15
N SER A 199 20.25 16.98 -46.88
CA SER A 199 20.15 17.57 -48.23
C SER A 199 18.91 18.47 -48.39
N SER A 200 18.51 19.15 -47.31
CA SER A 200 17.49 20.22 -47.39
C SER A 200 17.98 21.46 -46.66
#